data_28a11a263510f31c0c9122db8d3ec30a
#
_entry.id   28a11a263510f31c0c9122db8d3ec30a
#
_cell.length_a   1.000
_cell.length_b   1.000
_cell.length_c   1.000
_cell.angle_alpha   90.00
_cell.angle_beta   90.00
_cell.angle_gamma   90.00
#
_symmetry.space_group_name_H-M   'P 1'
#
loop_
_entity.id
_entity.type
_entity.pdbx_description
1 polymer ?
#
loop_
_entity_poly.entity_id
_entity_poly.type
_entity_poly.pdbx_seq_one_letter_code
_entity_poly.pdbx_strand_id
1 'polypeptide(L)'
;MTVRLVSFIPPAGTTAQAGVMIGDAIIDVAAGAALVSEEAAAAQWDMLSLLRGDHPDVTIATAADIVQAVINVMGGADPSEAPLGEFNWHEGLTIGDTALVIPTTQVRFVAPLPQVVSLREFDALTDDRTAMIRQAAGYWIGDRNWPAFRFASHTAILGPDEPIELPMTEPLDCGMALGCVIGRAGRDIAPEDADAYIAGYLLVNAWTIRDPLVASLRPRDRATSLGPWLVTPDELEYYRDDDGRLLLELRLLLNGRELSRANTALMRWSFAELIAFASRNTMLYPGEVIVSGVATGGCLLDLFGDDGPWLRAGDEVVIECTELGQLRSPVGLG
;
A
#
# COMPACT_ATOMS: atom_id res chain seq x y z
N MET A 1 -6.91 -4.55 18.16
CA MET A 1 -7.88 -4.90 17.08
C MET A 1 -7.21 -4.67 15.76
N THR A 2 -7.13 -5.71 14.93
CA THR A 2 -6.47 -5.67 13.61
C THR A 2 -7.20 -4.71 12.67
N VAL A 3 -6.59 -3.60 12.29
CA VAL A 3 -7.20 -2.63 11.39
C VAL A 3 -6.48 -2.65 10.04
N ARG A 4 -7.09 -3.32 9.06
CA ARG A 4 -6.69 -3.28 7.65
C ARG A 4 -7.63 -2.33 6.92
N LEU A 5 -7.11 -1.14 6.64
CA LEU A 5 -7.88 -0.10 5.94
C LEU A 5 -7.90 -0.38 4.44
N VAL A 6 -9.07 -0.33 3.85
CA VAL A 6 -9.29 -0.56 2.41
C VAL A 6 -10.00 0.61 1.77
N SER A 7 -9.75 0.83 0.49
CA SER A 7 -10.64 1.60 -0.38
C SER A 7 -11.32 0.66 -1.34
N PHE A 8 -12.64 0.76 -1.43
CA PHE A 8 -13.45 -0.14 -2.22
C PHE A 8 -14.62 0.60 -2.90
N ILE A 9 -15.11 0.03 -3.97
CA ILE A 9 -16.35 0.47 -4.63
C ILE A 9 -17.42 -0.55 -4.29
N PRO A 10 -18.50 -0.15 -3.60
CA PRO A 10 -19.59 -1.05 -3.25
C PRO A 10 -20.37 -1.50 -4.48
N PRO A 11 -21.21 -2.58 -4.40
CA PRO A 11 -21.87 -3.20 -5.56
C PRO A 11 -22.73 -2.26 -6.42
N ALA A 12 -23.38 -1.29 -5.79
CA ALA A 12 -24.21 -0.29 -6.47
C ALA A 12 -23.53 1.08 -6.60
N GLY A 13 -22.27 1.21 -6.17
CA GLY A 13 -21.54 2.47 -6.12
C GLY A 13 -20.67 2.72 -7.34
N THR A 14 -20.25 3.97 -7.51
CA THR A 14 -19.29 4.41 -8.53
C THR A 14 -18.08 5.10 -7.94
N THR A 15 -18.13 5.47 -6.67
CA THR A 15 -17.07 6.18 -5.94
C THR A 15 -16.41 5.27 -4.92
N ALA A 16 -15.10 5.44 -4.74
CA ALA A 16 -14.36 4.72 -3.72
C ALA A 16 -14.74 5.22 -2.32
N GLN A 17 -14.91 4.30 -1.40
CA GLN A 17 -15.21 4.53 0.02
C GLN A 17 -14.13 3.87 0.88
N ALA A 18 -13.92 4.40 2.10
CA ALA A 18 -13.07 3.78 3.09
C ALA A 18 -13.83 2.68 3.83
N GLY A 19 -13.13 1.58 4.12
CA GLY A 19 -13.65 0.48 4.91
C GLY A 19 -12.56 -0.14 5.77
N VAL A 20 -12.99 -0.97 6.71
CA VAL A 20 -12.11 -1.82 7.52
C VAL A 20 -12.38 -3.27 7.16
N MET A 21 -11.33 -3.99 6.77
CA MET A 21 -11.45 -5.41 6.44
C MET A 21 -11.35 -6.27 7.69
N ILE A 22 -12.29 -7.20 7.85
CA ILE A 22 -12.31 -8.21 8.91
C ILE A 22 -12.56 -9.56 8.26
N GLY A 23 -11.56 -10.44 8.32
CA GLY A 23 -11.62 -11.71 7.61
C GLY A 23 -11.82 -11.50 6.11
N ASP A 24 -12.93 -11.98 5.56
CA ASP A 24 -13.32 -11.86 4.17
C ASP A 24 -14.53 -10.91 3.93
N ALA A 25 -14.76 -10.02 4.90
CA ALA A 25 -15.77 -8.97 4.81
C ALA A 25 -15.17 -7.58 5.07
N ILE A 26 -15.87 -6.56 4.59
CA ILE A 26 -15.55 -5.15 4.79
C ILE A 26 -16.66 -4.52 5.62
N ILE A 27 -16.29 -3.83 6.69
CA ILE A 27 -17.16 -2.89 7.37
C ILE A 27 -17.05 -1.55 6.61
N ASP A 28 -18.16 -1.10 6.06
CA ASP A 28 -18.27 0.21 5.44
C ASP A 28 -18.30 1.28 6.54
N VAL A 29 -17.22 2.07 6.62
CA VAL A 29 -17.05 3.08 7.67
C VAL A 29 -18.08 4.18 7.53
N ALA A 30 -18.40 4.60 6.30
CA ALA A 30 -19.41 5.63 6.05
C ALA A 30 -20.82 5.17 6.49
N ALA A 31 -21.16 3.93 6.15
CA ALA A 31 -22.43 3.34 6.54
C ALA A 31 -22.55 3.14 8.06
N GLY A 32 -21.45 2.72 8.70
CA GLY A 32 -21.41 2.50 10.14
C GLY A 32 -21.31 3.77 10.98
N ALA A 33 -20.94 4.90 10.41
CA ALA A 33 -20.71 6.16 11.12
C ALA A 33 -21.93 6.64 11.91
N ALA A 34 -23.15 6.40 11.40
CA ALA A 34 -24.41 6.73 12.09
C ALA A 34 -24.63 5.96 13.40
N LEU A 35 -23.88 4.86 13.63
CA LEU A 35 -23.94 4.12 14.91
C LEU A 35 -23.14 4.82 16.02
N VAL A 36 -22.27 5.75 15.66
CA VAL A 36 -21.38 6.47 16.59
C VAL A 36 -21.93 7.87 16.90
N SER A 37 -22.18 8.70 15.85
CA SER A 37 -22.75 10.03 16.02
C SER A 37 -23.40 10.54 14.72
N GLU A 38 -24.29 11.58 14.88
CA GLU A 38 -24.89 12.26 13.71
C GLU A 38 -23.85 13.06 12.92
N GLU A 39 -22.87 13.65 13.60
CA GLU A 39 -21.76 14.38 12.98
C GLU A 39 -20.90 13.46 12.14
N ALA A 40 -20.55 12.26 12.66
CA ALA A 40 -19.83 11.24 11.92
C ALA A 40 -20.63 10.79 10.67
N ALA A 41 -21.94 10.60 10.80
CA ALA A 41 -22.79 10.20 9.69
C ALA A 41 -22.84 11.24 8.55
N ALA A 42 -22.68 12.54 8.88
CA ALA A 42 -22.72 13.63 7.90
C ALA A 42 -21.34 13.88 7.22
N ALA A 43 -20.28 13.25 7.70
CA ALA A 43 -18.93 13.48 7.22
C ALA A 43 -18.61 12.65 5.96
N GLN A 44 -17.56 13.05 5.26
CA GLN A 44 -17.03 12.29 4.12
C GLN A 44 -16.01 11.26 4.60
N TRP A 45 -16.20 10.00 4.26
CA TRP A 45 -15.36 8.88 4.63
C TRP A 45 -14.64 8.28 3.43
N ASP A 46 -13.67 9.00 2.89
CA ASP A 46 -12.65 8.44 2.00
C ASP A 46 -11.31 8.27 2.75
N MET A 47 -10.40 7.51 2.18
CA MET A 47 -9.12 7.21 2.83
C MET A 47 -8.31 8.48 3.13
N LEU A 48 -8.31 9.45 2.23
CA LEU A 48 -7.51 10.65 2.42
C LEU A 48 -8.08 11.55 3.52
N SER A 49 -9.40 11.69 3.59
CA SER A 49 -10.10 12.39 4.69
C SER A 49 -9.82 11.73 6.04
N LEU A 50 -9.85 10.39 6.07
CA LEU A 50 -9.52 9.60 7.26
C LEU A 50 -8.07 9.85 7.74
N LEU A 51 -7.11 9.91 6.81
CA LEU A 51 -5.70 10.14 7.14
C LEU A 51 -5.43 11.59 7.56
N ARG A 52 -6.11 12.56 6.95
CA ARG A 52 -5.93 13.99 7.25
C ARG A 52 -6.53 14.40 8.59
N GLY A 53 -7.59 13.71 9.03
CA GLY A 53 -8.38 14.13 10.15
C GLY A 53 -9.01 15.51 9.89
N ASP A 54 -9.47 15.74 8.65
CA ASP A 54 -10.07 17.02 8.23
C ASP A 54 -11.33 17.38 9.04
N HIS A 55 -11.94 16.37 9.64
CA HIS A 55 -13.03 16.50 10.61
C HIS A 55 -12.65 15.76 11.90
N PRO A 56 -12.95 16.31 13.10
CA PRO A 56 -12.58 15.68 14.37
C PRO A 56 -13.13 14.26 14.54
N ASP A 57 -14.28 13.96 13.90
CA ASP A 57 -14.93 12.66 13.94
C ASP A 57 -14.50 11.72 12.80
N VAL A 58 -13.60 12.14 11.88
CA VAL A 58 -13.10 11.31 10.76
C VAL A 58 -11.62 11.01 11.00
N THR A 59 -11.35 9.96 11.75
CA THR A 59 -10.01 9.52 12.11
C THR A 59 -9.90 7.99 12.05
N ILE A 60 -8.70 7.45 12.02
CA ILE A 60 -8.47 6.00 12.14
C ILE A 60 -9.05 5.48 13.47
N ALA A 61 -8.95 6.26 14.55
CA ALA A 61 -9.52 5.88 15.84
C ALA A 61 -11.05 5.77 15.77
N THR A 62 -11.72 6.76 15.17
CA THR A 62 -13.18 6.72 14.99
C THR A 62 -13.61 5.57 14.07
N ALA A 63 -12.81 5.25 13.04
CA ALA A 63 -13.06 4.07 12.22
C ALA A 63 -13.02 2.78 13.06
N ALA A 64 -12.10 2.66 14.01
CA ALA A 64 -12.06 1.55 14.94
C ALA A 64 -13.28 1.52 15.88
N ASP A 65 -13.74 2.68 16.36
CA ASP A 65 -14.98 2.78 17.16
C ASP A 65 -16.22 2.36 16.37
N ILE A 66 -16.29 2.74 15.09
CA ILE A 66 -17.36 2.30 14.17
C ILE A 66 -17.35 0.78 14.03
N VAL A 67 -16.18 0.19 13.81
CA VAL A 67 -16.03 -1.26 13.74
C VAL A 67 -16.55 -1.92 15.02
N GLN A 68 -16.17 -1.41 16.19
CA GLN A 68 -16.65 -1.94 17.47
C GLN A 68 -18.17 -1.77 17.63
N ALA A 69 -18.72 -0.65 17.17
CA ALA A 69 -20.18 -0.43 17.20
C ALA A 69 -20.92 -1.44 16.30
N VAL A 70 -20.40 -1.70 15.10
CA VAL A 70 -20.94 -2.71 14.17
C VAL A 70 -20.89 -4.10 14.82
N ILE A 71 -19.75 -4.50 15.40
CA ILE A 71 -19.59 -5.77 16.11
C ILE A 71 -20.62 -5.90 17.25
N ASN A 72 -20.83 -4.85 18.03
CA ASN A 72 -21.81 -4.85 19.13
C ASN A 72 -23.25 -5.03 18.62
N VAL A 73 -23.60 -4.42 17.48
CA VAL A 73 -24.90 -4.63 16.83
C VAL A 73 -25.07 -6.06 16.39
N MET A 74 -24.00 -6.72 15.98
CA MET A 74 -23.96 -8.11 15.55
C MET A 74 -24.06 -9.13 16.69
N GLY A 75 -24.16 -8.72 17.94
CA GLY A 75 -24.35 -9.61 19.10
C GLY A 75 -23.14 -9.75 20.02
N GLY A 76 -22.17 -8.84 19.92
CA GLY A 76 -21.08 -8.69 20.89
C GLY A 76 -19.96 -9.74 20.82
N ALA A 77 -19.96 -10.61 19.81
CA ALA A 77 -18.83 -11.52 19.59
C ALA A 77 -17.66 -10.72 18.96
N ASP A 78 -16.54 -10.63 19.67
CA ASP A 78 -15.30 -10.16 19.07
C ASP A 78 -14.88 -11.15 17.98
N PRO A 79 -14.72 -10.69 16.71
CA PRO A 79 -14.31 -11.57 15.60
C PRO A 79 -12.96 -12.25 15.84
N SER A 80 -12.09 -11.67 16.68
CA SER A 80 -10.82 -12.27 17.09
C SER A 80 -10.96 -13.34 18.16
N GLU A 81 -12.07 -13.34 18.92
CA GLU A 81 -12.36 -14.29 20.01
C GLU A 81 -13.51 -15.24 19.69
N ALA A 82 -14.37 -14.90 18.74
CA ALA A 82 -15.44 -15.80 18.31
C ALA A 82 -14.85 -17.01 17.57
N PRO A 83 -15.23 -18.23 17.93
CA PRO A 83 -14.98 -19.35 17.02
C PRO A 83 -15.62 -18.99 15.68
N LEU A 84 -14.86 -19.15 14.58
CA LEU A 84 -15.20 -18.83 13.19
C LEU A 84 -16.56 -19.42 12.68
N GLY A 85 -17.45 -19.83 13.55
CA GLY A 85 -18.70 -20.53 13.27
C GLY A 85 -19.99 -19.85 13.69
N GLU A 86 -19.98 -18.75 14.47
CA GLU A 86 -21.22 -18.17 14.99
C GLU A 86 -21.75 -16.96 14.23
N PHE A 87 -20.90 -16.25 13.46
CA PHE A 87 -21.34 -15.18 12.57
C PHE A 87 -20.89 -15.45 11.13
N ASN A 88 -21.86 -15.45 10.22
CA ASN A 88 -21.57 -15.67 8.80
C ASN A 88 -21.22 -14.33 8.11
N TRP A 89 -19.98 -13.89 8.23
CA TRP A 89 -19.46 -12.68 7.55
C TRP A 89 -19.70 -12.72 6.04
N HIS A 90 -19.82 -13.90 5.44
CA HIS A 90 -20.11 -14.10 4.02
C HIS A 90 -21.53 -13.65 3.61
N GLU A 91 -22.47 -13.57 4.54
CA GLU A 91 -23.83 -13.11 4.24
C GLU A 91 -23.93 -11.58 4.28
N GLY A 92 -22.96 -10.90 4.93
CA GLY A 92 -23.01 -9.47 5.16
C GLY A 92 -24.06 -9.05 6.19
N LEU A 93 -24.15 -7.76 6.47
CA LEU A 93 -25.15 -7.16 7.36
C LEU A 93 -25.72 -5.90 6.71
N THR A 94 -27.06 -5.85 6.61
CA THR A 94 -27.79 -4.68 6.12
C THR A 94 -28.77 -4.20 7.17
N ILE A 95 -28.79 -2.90 7.46
CA ILE A 95 -29.80 -2.25 8.32
C ILE A 95 -30.63 -1.30 7.46
N GLY A 96 -31.92 -1.59 7.31
CA GLY A 96 -32.76 -0.92 6.31
C GLY A 96 -32.22 -1.19 4.90
N ASP A 97 -31.91 -0.14 4.15
CA ASP A 97 -31.32 -0.23 2.81
C ASP A 97 -29.79 -0.05 2.79
N THR A 98 -29.17 0.07 3.98
CA THR A 98 -27.74 0.36 4.11
C THR A 98 -26.95 -0.90 4.48
N ALA A 99 -26.04 -1.33 3.61
CA ALA A 99 -25.10 -2.42 3.88
C ALA A 99 -23.98 -1.91 4.80
N LEU A 100 -23.88 -2.48 6.00
CA LEU A 100 -22.82 -2.18 6.98
C LEU A 100 -21.64 -3.11 6.85
N VAL A 101 -21.91 -4.39 6.56
CA VAL A 101 -20.89 -5.42 6.36
C VAL A 101 -21.09 -6.01 4.97
N ILE A 102 -20.07 -5.96 4.15
CA ILE A 102 -20.12 -6.36 2.74
C ILE A 102 -19.06 -7.44 2.52
N PRO A 103 -19.43 -8.64 2.02
CA PRO A 103 -18.46 -9.65 1.64
C PRO A 103 -17.46 -9.12 0.60
N THR A 104 -16.18 -9.47 0.74
CA THR A 104 -15.13 -9.01 -0.19
C THR A 104 -15.39 -9.41 -1.64
N THR A 105 -16.12 -10.52 -1.85
CA THR A 105 -16.52 -11.00 -3.19
C THR A 105 -17.55 -10.12 -3.90
N GLN A 106 -18.19 -9.19 -3.19
CA GLN A 106 -19.23 -8.30 -3.74
C GLN A 106 -18.71 -6.90 -4.03
N VAL A 107 -17.45 -6.61 -3.72
CA VAL A 107 -16.87 -5.28 -3.92
C VAL A 107 -15.75 -5.32 -4.95
N ARG A 108 -15.41 -4.14 -5.49
CA ARG A 108 -14.19 -3.94 -6.25
C ARG A 108 -13.20 -3.16 -5.39
N PHE A 109 -12.08 -3.76 -5.06
CA PHE A 109 -10.98 -3.05 -4.42
C PHE A 109 -10.37 -2.04 -5.40
N VAL A 110 -9.95 -0.90 -4.87
CA VAL A 110 -9.11 0.07 -5.57
C VAL A 110 -7.83 0.29 -4.74
N ALA A 111 -6.89 1.09 -5.24
CA ALA A 111 -5.72 1.43 -4.43
C ALA A 111 -6.16 1.92 -3.05
N PRO A 112 -5.52 1.49 -1.94
CA PRO A 112 -5.88 1.97 -0.60
C PRO A 112 -5.88 3.49 -0.50
N LEU A 113 -4.96 4.15 -1.24
CA LEU A 113 -4.97 5.58 -1.50
C LEU A 113 -5.19 5.82 -2.99
N PRO A 114 -6.44 6.01 -3.45
CA PRO A 114 -6.71 6.33 -4.86
C PRO A 114 -6.13 7.68 -5.27
N GLN A 115 -5.95 8.58 -4.30
CA GLN A 115 -5.33 9.88 -4.46
C GLN A 115 -4.12 9.98 -3.53
N VAL A 116 -2.93 9.86 -4.09
CA VAL A 116 -1.66 10.02 -3.37
C VAL A 116 -1.23 11.48 -3.44
N VAL A 117 -0.87 12.08 -2.31
CA VAL A 117 -0.44 13.49 -2.22
C VAL A 117 0.92 13.69 -2.87
N SER A 118 1.87 12.80 -2.59
CA SER A 118 3.15 12.68 -3.29
C SER A 118 3.69 11.26 -3.13
N LEU A 119 4.54 10.83 -4.06
CA LEU A 119 5.20 9.54 -4.00
C LEU A 119 6.72 9.74 -4.11
N ARG A 120 7.44 9.42 -3.03
CA ARG A 120 8.90 9.48 -2.94
C ARG A 120 9.47 8.08 -2.94
N GLU A 121 10.18 7.71 -3.99
CA GLU A 121 10.84 6.43 -4.12
C GLU A 121 12.31 6.55 -3.73
N PHE A 122 12.68 5.88 -2.67
CA PHE A 122 14.07 5.71 -2.23
C PHE A 122 14.72 4.51 -2.91
N ASP A 123 15.95 4.20 -2.51
CA ASP A 123 16.69 3.01 -2.92
C ASP A 123 17.30 2.33 -1.67
N ALA A 124 16.43 2.06 -0.68
CA ALA A 124 16.85 1.51 0.61
C ALA A 124 16.84 -0.02 0.66
N LEU A 125 16.04 -0.69 -0.18
CA LEU A 125 15.90 -2.15 -0.17
C LEU A 125 16.74 -2.86 -1.25
N THR A 126 17.69 -2.14 -1.87
CA THR A 126 18.64 -2.67 -2.85
C THR A 126 20.02 -2.86 -2.22
N ASP A 127 20.63 -4.04 -2.33
CA ASP A 127 22.01 -4.26 -1.89
C ASP A 127 23.05 -3.59 -2.81
N ASP A 128 24.29 -3.49 -2.36
CA ASP A 128 25.35 -2.78 -3.10
C ASP A 128 25.70 -3.46 -4.42
N ARG A 129 25.65 -4.80 -4.49
CA ARG A 129 25.94 -5.53 -5.73
C ARG A 129 24.88 -5.29 -6.77
N THR A 130 23.60 -5.40 -6.39
CA THR A 130 22.46 -5.14 -7.27
C THR A 130 22.43 -3.67 -7.71
N ALA A 131 22.73 -2.75 -6.80
CA ALA A 131 22.88 -1.33 -7.12
C ALA A 131 23.92 -1.08 -8.21
N MET A 132 25.11 -1.71 -8.11
CA MET A 132 26.16 -1.60 -9.14
C MET A 132 25.70 -2.16 -10.49
N ILE A 133 24.98 -3.28 -10.52
CA ILE A 133 24.45 -3.88 -11.75
C ILE A 133 23.42 -2.94 -12.41
N ARG A 134 22.45 -2.44 -11.64
CA ARG A 134 21.44 -1.50 -12.14
C ARG A 134 22.07 -0.19 -12.65
N GLN A 135 23.08 0.32 -11.95
CA GLN A 135 23.80 1.53 -12.36
C GLN A 135 24.59 1.31 -13.65
N ALA A 136 25.26 0.15 -13.79
CA ALA A 136 25.98 -0.21 -15.02
C ALA A 136 25.03 -0.35 -16.22
N ALA A 137 23.79 -0.76 -15.99
CA ALA A 137 22.72 -0.82 -16.98
C ALA A 137 22.06 0.56 -17.26
N GLY A 138 22.58 1.65 -16.68
CA GLY A 138 22.11 3.01 -16.92
C GLY A 138 20.88 3.43 -16.11
N TYR A 139 20.48 2.67 -15.09
CA TYR A 139 19.35 3.02 -14.24
C TYR A 139 19.77 3.87 -13.03
N TRP A 140 18.84 4.71 -12.58
CA TRP A 140 19.07 5.52 -11.40
C TRP A 140 19.21 4.64 -10.15
N ILE A 141 20.25 4.92 -9.40
CA ILE A 141 20.50 4.39 -8.05
C ILE A 141 20.76 5.56 -7.13
N GLY A 142 20.18 5.52 -5.94
CA GLY A 142 20.41 6.51 -4.90
C GLY A 142 21.88 6.53 -4.41
N ASP A 143 22.24 7.60 -3.72
CA ASP A 143 23.54 7.66 -3.02
C ASP A 143 23.61 6.54 -1.98
N ARG A 144 24.77 5.88 -1.87
CA ARG A 144 24.94 4.73 -0.96
C ARG A 144 25.38 5.12 0.46
N ASN A 145 25.72 6.40 0.66
CA ASN A 145 26.12 6.95 1.96
C ASN A 145 25.02 7.77 2.61
N TRP A 146 24.04 8.24 1.81
CA TRP A 146 22.93 9.08 2.25
C TRP A 146 21.62 8.59 1.66
N PRO A 147 20.49 8.65 2.40
CA PRO A 147 19.19 8.44 1.80
C PRO A 147 18.99 9.40 0.62
N ALA A 148 18.54 8.87 -0.49
CA ALA A 148 18.22 9.66 -1.67
C ALA A 148 16.91 9.16 -2.26
N PHE A 149 16.07 10.07 -2.76
CA PHE A 149 14.80 9.72 -3.39
C PHE A 149 14.59 10.49 -4.68
N ARG A 150 13.70 9.97 -5.48
CA ARG A 150 13.12 10.65 -6.64
C ARG A 150 11.61 10.67 -6.49
N PHE A 151 10.96 11.65 -7.10
CA PHE A 151 9.51 11.63 -7.20
C PHE A 151 9.07 10.64 -8.28
N ALA A 152 8.02 9.88 -8.00
CA ALA A 152 7.29 9.09 -8.98
C ALA A 152 5.93 9.74 -9.24
N SER A 153 5.29 9.38 -10.35
CA SER A 153 3.97 9.88 -10.69
C SER A 153 2.96 9.47 -9.60
N HIS A 154 2.41 10.45 -8.91
CA HIS A 154 1.38 10.26 -7.90
C HIS A 154 -0.04 10.30 -8.48
N THR A 155 -0.18 10.62 -9.76
CA THR A 155 -1.46 10.67 -10.48
C THR A 155 -1.74 9.40 -11.28
N ALA A 156 -0.74 8.53 -11.45
CA ALA A 156 -0.85 7.25 -12.15
C ALA A 156 -0.81 6.10 -11.14
N ILE A 157 -1.80 6.05 -10.26
CA ILE A 157 -1.92 5.01 -9.23
C ILE A 157 -2.92 3.96 -9.69
N LEU A 158 -2.51 2.70 -9.59
CA LEU A 158 -3.35 1.52 -9.84
C LEU A 158 -3.62 0.78 -8.54
N GLY A 159 -4.79 0.19 -8.43
CA GLY A 159 -5.17 -0.69 -7.33
C GLY A 159 -4.88 -2.17 -7.59
N PRO A 160 -5.28 -3.03 -6.64
CA PRO A 160 -5.29 -4.48 -6.84
C PRO A 160 -6.19 -4.86 -8.02
N ASP A 161 -5.78 -5.84 -8.81
CA ASP A 161 -6.49 -6.36 -9.99
C ASP A 161 -6.74 -5.32 -11.10
N GLU A 162 -6.22 -4.11 -10.96
CA GLU A 162 -6.28 -3.08 -11.98
C GLU A 162 -5.13 -3.28 -12.99
N PRO A 163 -5.42 -3.46 -14.30
CA PRO A 163 -4.41 -3.79 -15.27
C PRO A 163 -3.48 -2.62 -15.56
N ILE A 164 -2.17 -2.90 -15.64
CA ILE A 164 -1.21 -1.99 -16.27
C ILE A 164 -1.24 -2.17 -17.78
N GLU A 165 -1.40 -1.07 -18.51
CA GLU A 165 -1.33 -1.11 -19.97
C GLU A 165 0.12 -1.29 -20.44
N LEU A 166 0.34 -2.29 -21.28
CA LEU A 166 1.65 -2.58 -21.87
C LEU A 166 2.04 -1.46 -22.86
N PRO A 167 3.25 -0.90 -22.76
CA PRO A 167 3.74 0.03 -23.80
C PRO A 167 3.83 -0.66 -25.16
N MET A 168 3.64 0.11 -26.23
CA MET A 168 3.65 -0.46 -27.59
C MET A 168 5.02 -1.01 -28.01
N THR A 169 6.11 -0.39 -27.54
CA THR A 169 7.47 -0.68 -28.04
C THR A 169 8.50 -0.89 -26.94
N GLU A 170 8.28 -0.32 -25.76
CA GLU A 170 9.28 -0.33 -24.69
C GLU A 170 9.07 -1.53 -23.75
N PRO A 171 10.16 -2.18 -23.31
CA PRO A 171 10.08 -3.27 -22.34
C PRO A 171 9.54 -2.80 -21.00
N LEU A 172 8.51 -3.48 -20.47
CA LEU A 172 7.94 -3.22 -19.16
C LEU A 172 8.46 -4.24 -18.15
N ASP A 173 8.82 -3.76 -16.96
CA ASP A 173 9.24 -4.55 -15.81
C ASP A 173 8.45 -4.17 -14.58
N CYS A 174 8.33 -5.11 -13.64
CA CYS A 174 7.76 -4.91 -12.30
C CYS A 174 8.82 -4.43 -11.31
N GLY A 175 8.38 -4.03 -10.12
CA GLY A 175 9.28 -3.63 -9.05
C GLY A 175 8.69 -3.88 -7.68
N MET A 176 9.04 -5.01 -7.05
CA MET A 176 8.61 -5.38 -5.71
C MET A 176 9.19 -4.45 -4.67
N ALA A 177 8.35 -3.74 -3.94
CA ALA A 177 8.75 -2.78 -2.91
C ALA A 177 7.73 -2.72 -1.75
N LEU A 178 8.13 -2.08 -0.66
CA LEU A 178 7.29 -1.75 0.49
C LEU A 178 7.04 -0.25 0.53
N GLY A 179 5.81 0.15 0.81
CA GLY A 179 5.40 1.54 1.00
C GLY A 179 5.02 1.85 2.44
N CYS A 180 5.37 3.05 2.89
CA CYS A 180 4.94 3.64 4.14
C CYS A 180 4.10 4.87 3.83
N VAL A 181 2.91 4.98 4.44
CA VAL A 181 1.98 6.09 4.25
C VAL A 181 2.08 7.06 5.42
N ILE A 182 2.26 8.34 5.11
CA ILE A 182 2.26 9.41 6.11
C ILE A 182 0.83 9.70 6.57
N GLY A 183 0.60 9.69 7.87
CA GLY A 183 -0.69 9.95 8.51
C GLY A 183 -0.77 11.26 9.28
N ARG A 184 0.36 11.94 9.48
CA ARG A 184 0.42 13.20 10.23
C ARG A 184 1.34 14.19 9.53
N ALA A 185 0.93 15.46 9.46
CA ALA A 185 1.79 16.50 8.92
C ALA A 185 2.98 16.79 9.86
N GLY A 186 4.17 16.95 9.28
CA GLY A 186 5.38 17.26 10.05
C GLY A 186 6.52 17.76 9.18
N ARG A 187 7.44 18.47 9.82
CA ARG A 187 8.66 19.00 9.23
C ARG A 187 9.82 18.75 10.17
N ASP A 188 11.00 18.52 9.63
CA ASP A 188 12.22 18.28 10.41
C ASP A 188 12.01 17.20 11.49
N ILE A 189 11.36 16.11 11.11
CA ILE A 189 10.99 15.00 12.00
C ILE A 189 12.27 14.27 12.41
N ALA A 190 12.48 14.08 13.71
CA ALA A 190 13.56 13.27 14.21
C ALA A 190 13.28 11.76 13.98
N PRO A 191 14.30 10.93 13.72
CA PRO A 191 14.07 9.49 13.48
C PRO A 191 13.29 8.81 14.63
N GLU A 192 13.58 9.17 15.87
CA GLU A 192 12.91 8.66 17.07
C GLU A 192 11.43 9.02 17.18
N ASP A 193 10.99 10.07 16.50
CA ASP A 193 9.59 10.53 16.49
C ASP A 193 8.83 10.03 15.24
N ALA A 194 9.52 9.44 14.25
CA ALA A 194 8.98 9.17 12.92
C ALA A 194 7.79 8.22 12.93
N ASP A 195 7.75 7.24 13.84
CA ASP A 195 6.65 6.29 13.95
C ASP A 195 5.30 6.95 14.23
N ALA A 196 5.29 8.07 14.96
CA ALA A 196 4.08 8.85 15.22
C ALA A 196 3.49 9.54 13.97
N TYR A 197 4.21 9.51 12.85
CA TYR A 197 3.79 10.09 11.56
C TYR A 197 3.34 9.04 10.55
N ILE A 198 3.46 7.74 10.89
CA ILE A 198 3.10 6.63 10.00
C ILE A 198 1.64 6.23 10.22
N ALA A 199 0.84 6.27 9.15
CA ALA A 199 -0.52 5.72 9.15
C ALA A 199 -0.54 4.21 8.94
N GLY A 200 0.40 3.69 8.17
CA GLY A 200 0.48 2.26 7.88
C GLY A 200 1.42 1.93 6.74
N TYR A 201 1.42 0.65 6.38
CA TYR A 201 2.27 0.07 5.36
C TYR A 201 1.44 -0.69 4.32
N LEU A 202 1.96 -0.75 3.10
CA LEU A 202 1.31 -1.43 1.97
C LEU A 202 2.35 -1.97 0.99
N LEU A 203 1.94 -2.93 0.16
CA LEU A 203 2.76 -3.43 -0.93
C LEU A 203 2.76 -2.44 -2.11
N VAL A 204 3.88 -2.38 -2.79
CA VAL A 204 4.09 -1.49 -3.94
C VAL A 204 4.64 -2.29 -5.12
N ASN A 205 4.03 -2.13 -6.30
CA ASN A 205 4.63 -2.56 -7.56
C ASN A 205 5.04 -1.32 -8.37
N ALA A 206 6.35 -1.09 -8.42
CA ALA A 206 6.95 0.07 -9.05
C ALA A 206 7.25 -0.22 -10.53
N TRP A 207 6.29 0.01 -11.42
CA TRP A 207 6.42 -0.26 -12.84
C TRP A 207 7.53 0.56 -13.49
N THR A 208 8.38 -0.09 -14.27
CA THR A 208 9.56 0.55 -14.86
C THR A 208 9.69 0.18 -16.33
N ILE A 209 9.95 1.18 -17.18
CA ILE A 209 10.37 0.97 -18.56
C ILE A 209 11.86 0.61 -18.57
N ARG A 210 12.22 -0.48 -19.24
CA ARG A 210 13.60 -0.96 -19.35
C ARG A 210 14.26 -0.50 -20.63
N ASP A 211 14.07 0.76 -20.97
CA ASP A 211 14.86 1.51 -21.97
C ASP A 211 15.63 2.61 -21.23
N PRO A 212 16.98 2.55 -21.18
CA PRO A 212 17.76 3.54 -20.42
C PRO A 212 17.57 4.98 -20.90
N LEU A 213 17.33 5.20 -22.19
CA LEU A 213 17.08 6.54 -22.74
C LEU A 213 15.72 7.05 -22.25
N VAL A 214 14.66 6.26 -22.39
CA VAL A 214 13.32 6.61 -21.91
C VAL A 214 13.34 6.82 -20.40
N ALA A 215 13.99 5.92 -19.65
CA ALA A 215 14.12 6.01 -18.20
C ALA A 215 14.87 7.29 -17.76
N SER A 216 15.83 7.78 -18.54
CA SER A 216 16.54 9.03 -18.24
C SER A 216 15.73 10.29 -18.56
N LEU A 217 14.92 10.25 -19.62
CA LEU A 217 14.11 11.39 -20.07
C LEU A 217 12.78 11.51 -19.33
N ARG A 218 12.22 10.38 -18.90
CA ARG A 218 10.92 10.26 -18.24
C ARG A 218 11.03 9.37 -17.00
N PRO A 219 11.81 9.78 -15.99
CA PRO A 219 12.05 8.97 -14.81
C PRO A 219 10.75 8.82 -13.99
N ARG A 220 10.32 7.57 -13.77
CA ARG A 220 9.19 7.24 -12.89
C ARG A 220 7.86 7.92 -13.23
N ASP A 221 7.61 8.16 -14.51
CA ASP A 221 6.33 8.70 -14.99
C ASP A 221 5.26 7.62 -15.28
N ARG A 222 5.64 6.34 -15.21
CA ARG A 222 4.71 5.20 -15.30
C ARG A 222 3.92 5.03 -14.02
N ALA A 223 2.88 4.21 -14.09
CA ALA A 223 2.03 3.88 -12.97
C ALA A 223 2.81 3.23 -11.80
N THR A 224 2.24 3.32 -10.62
CA THR A 224 2.61 2.56 -9.44
C THR A 224 1.36 1.86 -8.92
N SER A 225 1.41 0.54 -8.74
CA SER A 225 0.32 -0.18 -8.09
C SER A 225 0.53 -0.19 -6.59
N LEU A 226 -0.54 0.09 -5.84
CA LEU A 226 -0.56 0.13 -4.38
C LEU A 226 -1.64 -0.80 -3.84
N GLY A 227 -1.34 -1.54 -2.79
CA GLY A 227 -2.35 -2.35 -2.14
C GLY A 227 -1.83 -3.62 -1.46
N PRO A 228 -2.72 -4.59 -1.21
CA PRO A 228 -4.17 -4.51 -1.45
C PRO A 228 -4.88 -3.61 -0.44
N TRP A 229 -4.31 -3.40 0.74
CA TRP A 229 -4.82 -2.58 1.84
C TRP A 229 -3.70 -1.86 2.57
N LEU A 230 -4.06 -0.94 3.44
CA LEU A 230 -3.16 -0.27 4.36
C LEU A 230 -3.23 -0.96 5.72
N VAL A 231 -2.10 -1.49 6.20
CA VAL A 231 -1.98 -2.15 7.51
C VAL A 231 -1.40 -1.15 8.50
N THR A 232 -2.10 -0.90 9.60
CA THR A 232 -1.67 0.06 10.63
C THR A 232 -0.42 -0.45 11.39
N PRO A 233 0.41 0.44 11.97
CA PRO A 233 1.67 0.05 12.61
C PRO A 233 1.51 -0.93 13.77
N ASP A 234 0.44 -0.82 14.55
CA ASP A 234 0.13 -1.71 15.68
C ASP A 234 -0.05 -3.18 15.27
N GLU A 235 -0.53 -3.44 14.06
CA GLU A 235 -0.63 -4.76 13.46
C GLU A 235 0.75 -5.41 13.23
N LEU A 236 1.74 -4.59 12.95
CA LEU A 236 3.08 -5.02 12.57
C LEU A 236 4.08 -4.93 13.73
N GLU A 237 3.63 -4.56 14.92
CA GLU A 237 4.51 -4.39 16.09
C GLU A 237 5.29 -5.66 16.43
N TYR A 238 4.66 -6.82 16.33
CA TYR A 238 5.32 -8.11 16.54
C TYR A 238 6.44 -8.41 15.55
N TYR A 239 6.40 -7.78 14.37
CA TYR A 239 7.37 -7.95 13.29
C TYR A 239 8.44 -6.86 13.28
N ARG A 240 8.58 -6.07 14.33
CA ARG A 240 9.65 -5.08 14.50
C ARG A 240 10.83 -5.65 15.26
N ASP A 241 12.03 -5.29 14.83
CA ASP A 241 13.24 -5.51 15.62
C ASP A 241 13.48 -4.36 16.62
N ASP A 242 14.54 -4.50 17.42
CA ASP A 242 14.93 -3.51 18.44
C ASP A 242 15.33 -2.14 17.81
N ASP A 243 15.67 -2.10 16.52
CA ASP A 243 16.00 -0.89 15.75
C ASP A 243 14.77 -0.30 15.03
N GLY A 244 13.58 -0.85 15.26
CA GLY A 244 12.30 -0.42 14.66
C GLY A 244 12.12 -0.82 13.19
N ARG A 245 12.96 -1.72 12.65
CA ARG A 245 12.83 -2.23 11.29
C ARG A 245 11.76 -3.32 11.23
N LEU A 246 11.01 -3.32 10.14
CA LEU A 246 10.05 -4.40 9.88
C LEU A 246 10.78 -5.64 9.34
N LEU A 247 10.45 -6.80 9.89
CA LEU A 247 11.00 -8.12 9.51
C LEU A 247 9.99 -8.87 8.64
N LEU A 248 9.69 -8.34 7.46
CA LEU A 248 8.69 -8.90 6.55
C LEU A 248 9.36 -9.63 5.38
N GLU A 249 8.80 -10.74 4.96
CA GLU A 249 9.19 -11.45 3.74
C GLU A 249 8.26 -11.03 2.58
N LEU A 250 8.84 -10.41 1.56
CA LEU A 250 8.16 -10.10 0.31
C LEU A 250 8.48 -11.19 -0.71
N ARG A 251 7.47 -11.64 -1.46
CA ARG A 251 7.61 -12.61 -2.56
C ARG A 251 7.14 -12.01 -3.87
N LEU A 252 7.91 -12.22 -4.93
CA LEU A 252 7.55 -11.85 -6.30
C LEU A 252 7.13 -13.10 -7.07
N LEU A 253 5.92 -13.10 -7.59
CA LEU A 253 5.41 -14.17 -8.45
C LEU A 253 5.09 -13.62 -9.84
N LEU A 254 5.33 -14.41 -10.86
CA LEU A 254 4.91 -14.15 -12.24
C LEU A 254 4.13 -15.37 -12.76
N ASN A 255 2.90 -15.15 -13.17
CA ASN A 255 1.99 -16.20 -13.67
C ASN A 255 1.86 -17.37 -12.67
N GLY A 256 1.72 -17.06 -11.39
CA GLY A 256 1.61 -18.02 -10.30
C GLY A 256 2.90 -18.73 -9.90
N ARG A 257 4.03 -18.44 -10.57
CA ARG A 257 5.34 -19.00 -10.22
C ARG A 257 6.15 -17.99 -9.41
N GLU A 258 6.59 -18.39 -8.24
CA GLU A 258 7.52 -17.59 -7.43
C GLU A 258 8.87 -17.45 -8.15
N LEU A 259 9.32 -16.21 -8.30
CA LEU A 259 10.60 -15.85 -8.92
C LEU A 259 11.66 -15.52 -7.89
N SER A 260 11.28 -14.80 -6.81
CA SER A 260 12.23 -14.33 -5.80
C SER A 260 11.56 -14.00 -4.48
N ARG A 261 12.40 -13.81 -3.46
CA ARG A 261 12.04 -13.31 -2.12
C ARG A 261 12.99 -12.22 -1.69
N ALA A 262 12.49 -11.30 -0.88
CA ALA A 262 13.29 -10.26 -0.23
C ALA A 262 12.82 -10.10 1.22
N ASN A 263 13.74 -9.74 2.12
CA ASN A 263 13.43 -9.44 3.51
C ASN A 263 13.64 -7.95 3.77
N THR A 264 12.62 -7.30 4.33
CA THR A 264 12.65 -5.86 4.61
C THR A 264 13.62 -5.47 5.72
N ALA A 265 14.03 -6.43 6.58
CA ALA A 265 15.13 -6.24 7.54
C ALA A 265 16.45 -5.82 6.88
N LEU A 266 16.62 -6.15 5.59
CA LEU A 266 17.81 -5.80 4.81
C LEU A 266 17.79 -4.36 4.25
N MET A 267 16.78 -3.56 4.59
CA MET A 267 16.77 -2.15 4.22
C MET A 267 18.03 -1.46 4.77
N ARG A 268 18.70 -0.70 3.91
CA ARG A 268 19.88 0.08 4.30
C ARG A 268 19.54 1.16 5.33
N TRP A 269 18.40 1.81 5.17
CA TRP A 269 17.82 2.78 6.09
C TRP A 269 16.42 2.34 6.48
N SER A 270 16.07 2.50 7.76
CA SER A 270 14.71 2.29 8.25
C SER A 270 13.74 3.33 7.70
N PHE A 271 12.43 3.07 7.74
CA PHE A 271 11.45 4.09 7.38
C PHE A 271 11.55 5.34 8.26
N ALA A 272 11.93 5.20 9.52
CA ALA A 272 12.20 6.33 10.41
C ALA A 272 13.30 7.25 9.85
N GLU A 273 14.42 6.68 9.40
CA GLU A 273 15.50 7.44 8.78
C GLU A 273 15.09 8.06 7.43
N LEU A 274 14.28 7.35 6.62
CA LEU A 274 13.76 7.88 5.35
C LEU A 274 12.80 9.05 5.58
N ILE A 275 11.91 8.97 6.57
CA ILE A 275 10.99 10.04 6.97
C ILE A 275 11.77 11.25 7.47
N ALA A 276 12.73 11.02 8.37
CA ALA A 276 13.59 12.08 8.89
C ALA A 276 14.33 12.80 7.76
N PHE A 277 14.88 12.08 6.79
CA PHE A 277 15.53 12.67 5.62
C PHE A 277 14.54 13.42 4.73
N ALA A 278 13.39 12.83 4.41
CA ALA A 278 12.40 13.43 3.52
C ALA A 278 11.76 14.70 4.09
N SER A 279 11.69 14.83 5.43
CA SER A 279 11.10 15.97 6.12
C SER A 279 12.06 17.13 6.36
N ARG A 280 13.36 16.98 6.05
CA ARG A 280 14.37 18.05 6.25
C ARG A 280 14.01 19.30 5.46
N ASN A 281 13.78 20.41 6.17
CA ASN A 281 13.39 21.70 5.58
C ASN A 281 12.12 21.66 4.73
N THR A 282 11.33 20.59 4.80
CA THR A 282 10.13 20.37 3.97
C THR A 282 9.01 19.76 4.81
N MET A 283 7.77 20.19 4.58
CA MET A 283 6.60 19.53 5.17
C MET A 283 6.33 18.21 4.49
N LEU A 284 6.04 17.17 5.28
CA LEU A 284 5.32 15.99 4.85
C LEU A 284 3.85 16.15 5.24
N TYR A 285 2.96 15.63 4.41
CA TYR A 285 1.51 15.72 4.60
C TYR A 285 0.86 14.32 4.63
N PRO A 286 -0.26 14.16 5.34
CA PRO A 286 -1.05 12.92 5.29
C PRO A 286 -1.39 12.52 3.86
N GLY A 287 -1.24 11.24 3.55
CA GLY A 287 -1.45 10.70 2.21
C GLY A 287 -0.23 10.77 1.28
N GLU A 288 0.93 11.25 1.76
CA GLU A 288 2.19 11.05 1.05
C GLU A 288 2.68 9.62 1.25
N VAL A 289 3.29 9.04 0.22
CA VAL A 289 3.83 7.67 0.25
C VAL A 289 5.35 7.70 0.10
N ILE A 290 6.03 7.07 1.05
CA ILE A 290 7.47 6.83 1.04
C ILE A 290 7.69 5.36 0.67
N VAL A 291 8.37 5.11 -0.44
CA VAL A 291 8.64 3.77 -0.95
C VAL A 291 10.07 3.37 -0.66
N SER A 292 10.28 2.14 -0.18
CA SER A 292 11.59 1.56 0.14
C SER A 292 12.57 1.53 -1.03
N GLY A 293 12.04 1.64 -2.25
CA GLY A 293 12.72 1.25 -3.48
C GLY A 293 12.57 -0.23 -3.77
N VAL A 294 12.86 -0.60 -5.00
CA VAL A 294 12.72 -1.98 -5.48
C VAL A 294 13.73 -2.89 -4.79
N ALA A 295 13.23 -3.97 -4.18
CA ALA A 295 14.06 -4.95 -3.49
C ALA A 295 15.11 -5.59 -4.42
N THR A 296 16.23 -6.02 -3.87
CA THR A 296 17.17 -6.90 -4.57
C THR A 296 16.44 -8.16 -5.04
N GLY A 297 16.54 -8.47 -6.33
CA GLY A 297 15.80 -9.57 -6.97
C GLY A 297 14.30 -9.26 -7.15
N GLY A 298 13.85 -8.04 -6.85
CA GLY A 298 12.46 -7.63 -6.93
C GLY A 298 11.98 -7.18 -8.31
N CYS A 299 12.78 -7.39 -9.36
CA CYS A 299 12.41 -7.06 -10.74
C CYS A 299 13.06 -8.06 -11.72
N LEU A 300 12.54 -8.11 -12.95
CA LEU A 300 13.04 -9.04 -13.96
C LEU A 300 14.48 -8.71 -14.39
N LEU A 301 14.84 -7.43 -14.41
CA LEU A 301 16.22 -6.99 -14.68
C LEU A 301 17.22 -7.67 -13.74
N ASP A 302 16.95 -7.73 -12.45
CA ASP A 302 17.84 -8.34 -11.47
C ASP A 302 17.99 -9.85 -11.66
N LEU A 303 16.91 -10.50 -12.12
CA LEU A 303 16.83 -11.96 -12.24
C LEU A 303 17.38 -12.47 -13.57
N PHE A 304 17.21 -11.71 -14.66
CA PHE A 304 17.46 -12.17 -16.01
C PHE A 304 18.41 -11.28 -16.80
N GLY A 305 18.78 -10.09 -16.29
CA GLY A 305 19.64 -9.12 -16.97
C GLY A 305 18.90 -8.28 -18.03
N ASP A 306 19.67 -7.50 -18.80
CA ASP A 306 19.15 -6.52 -19.77
C ASP A 306 18.43 -7.14 -20.97
N ASP A 307 18.69 -8.39 -21.28
CA ASP A 307 18.05 -9.09 -22.41
C ASP A 307 16.64 -9.61 -22.07
N GLY A 308 16.17 -9.47 -20.84
CA GLY A 308 14.87 -9.95 -20.38
C GLY A 308 14.84 -11.44 -20.01
N PRO A 309 13.66 -12.08 -19.92
CA PRO A 309 12.38 -11.74 -20.56
C PRO A 309 11.65 -10.58 -19.89
N TRP A 310 11.01 -9.75 -20.70
CA TRP A 310 10.16 -8.66 -20.21
C TRP A 310 8.68 -9.08 -20.17
N LEU A 311 7.87 -8.33 -19.44
CA LEU A 311 6.44 -8.58 -19.29
C LEU A 311 5.70 -8.49 -20.63
N ARG A 312 4.66 -9.29 -20.77
CA ARG A 312 3.80 -9.39 -21.95
C ARG A 312 2.34 -9.23 -21.57
N ALA A 313 1.52 -8.85 -22.50
CA ALA A 313 0.07 -8.86 -22.32
C ALA A 313 -0.43 -10.26 -21.93
N GLY A 314 -1.26 -10.30 -20.88
CA GLY A 314 -1.75 -11.52 -20.28
C GLY A 314 -0.90 -12.05 -19.13
N ASP A 315 0.28 -11.49 -18.88
CA ASP A 315 1.04 -11.81 -17.67
C ASP A 315 0.34 -11.27 -16.42
N GLU A 316 0.56 -11.92 -15.30
CA GLU A 316 0.11 -11.48 -13.99
C GLU A 316 1.30 -11.42 -13.04
N VAL A 317 1.58 -10.23 -12.50
CA VAL A 317 2.56 -10.03 -11.43
C VAL A 317 1.84 -10.02 -10.09
N VAL A 318 2.32 -10.81 -9.13
CA VAL A 318 1.82 -10.78 -7.75
C VAL A 318 2.98 -10.48 -6.82
N ILE A 319 2.81 -9.47 -5.99
CA ILE A 319 3.68 -9.20 -4.83
C ILE A 319 2.92 -9.64 -3.59
N GLU A 320 3.54 -10.50 -2.80
CA GLU A 320 2.90 -11.12 -1.65
C GLU A 320 3.73 -10.93 -0.38
N CYS A 321 3.04 -10.68 0.72
CA CYS A 321 3.55 -10.69 2.08
C CYS A 321 2.44 -11.19 2.99
N THR A 322 2.75 -12.13 3.88
CA THR A 322 1.75 -12.74 4.76
C THR A 322 0.98 -11.71 5.57
N GLU A 323 1.67 -10.70 6.07
CA GLU A 323 1.13 -9.64 6.93
C GLU A 323 0.39 -8.57 6.14
N LEU A 324 0.82 -8.30 4.90
CA LEU A 324 0.31 -7.22 4.06
C LEU A 324 -0.63 -7.70 2.94
N GLY A 325 -0.76 -9.01 2.73
CA GLY A 325 -1.62 -9.63 1.72
C GLY A 325 -0.96 -9.79 0.36
N GLN A 326 -1.78 -9.73 -0.70
CA GLN A 326 -1.35 -9.95 -2.09
C GLN A 326 -1.76 -8.76 -2.97
N LEU A 327 -0.79 -8.12 -3.59
CA LEU A 327 -1.01 -7.11 -4.64
C LEU A 327 -0.90 -7.80 -6.00
N ARG A 328 -2.07 -8.10 -6.59
CA ARG A 328 -2.17 -8.68 -7.93
C ARG A 328 -2.21 -7.55 -8.96
N SER A 329 -1.44 -7.70 -10.01
CA SER A 329 -1.25 -6.67 -11.03
C SER A 329 -1.23 -7.33 -12.42
N PRO A 330 -2.39 -7.46 -13.08
CA PRO A 330 -2.45 -7.99 -14.43
C PRO A 330 -1.84 -7.03 -15.45
N VAL A 331 -1.24 -7.60 -16.52
CA VAL A 331 -0.69 -6.85 -17.65
C VAL A 331 -1.67 -6.87 -18.80
N GLY A 332 -2.27 -5.74 -19.12
CA GLY A 332 -3.24 -5.58 -20.20
C GLY A 332 -2.60 -5.27 -21.56
N LEU A 333 -3.43 -5.32 -22.61
CA LEU A 333 -3.10 -4.76 -23.91
C LEU A 333 -3.29 -3.23 -23.81
N GLY A 334 -2.28 -2.45 -24.23
CA GLY A 334 -2.36 -1.02 -24.41
C GLY A 334 -3.08 -0.63 -25.70
#